data_9cd4fff932899910857520718ddab7a4
#
_entry.id   9cd4fff932899910857520718ddab7a4
#
_cell.length_a   1.000
_cell.length_b   1.000
_cell.length_c   1.000
_cell.angle_alpha   90.00
_cell.angle_beta   90.00
_cell.angle_gamma   90.00
#
_symmetry.space_group_name_H-M   'P 1'
#
loop_
_entity.id
_entity.type
_entity.pdbx_description
1 polymer ?
#
loop_
_entity_poly.entity_id
_entity_poly.type
_entity_poly.pdbx_seq_one_letter_code
_entity_poly.pdbx_strand_id
1 'polypeptide(L)'
;MQVPPHCDYWRVSHYGFTVDDAPFCYATYGGEFEAKVKVTGDYKTRFDQAGLMLRIDAGNYIKAGVEFVDGKFNLSTVVTHGTSDWSIIPQDGAVPFVWIKAVRRLDAVEIFYSFDDKEYVMMRNAWLQDNTPVMVGLMAASPDGEGFEAKFENFSVKHLPDMRRMEWLKRNAE
;
A
#
# COMPACT_ATOMS: atom_id res chain seq x y z
N MET A 1 14.31 7.74 0.33
CA MET A 1 14.57 6.52 1.14
C MET A 1 15.55 5.65 0.39
N GLN A 2 16.68 5.34 1.00
CA GLN A 2 17.59 4.33 0.45
C GLN A 2 17.05 2.95 0.85
N VAL A 3 16.81 2.12 -0.15
CA VAL A 3 16.28 0.77 0.04
C VAL A 3 17.45 -0.19 0.11
N PRO A 4 17.60 -0.99 1.17
CA PRO A 4 18.68 -1.97 1.27
C PRO A 4 18.46 -3.14 0.30
N PRO A 5 19.54 -3.89 -0.02
CA PRO A 5 19.42 -5.11 -0.82
C PRO A 5 18.68 -6.21 -0.06
N HIS A 6 18.07 -7.13 -0.80
CA HIS A 6 17.53 -8.43 -0.33
C HIS A 6 16.54 -8.29 0.83
N CYS A 7 15.65 -7.29 0.80
CA CYS A 7 14.61 -7.06 1.80
C CYS A 7 13.20 -7.12 1.18
N ASP A 8 12.21 -7.59 1.94
CA ASP A 8 10.82 -7.71 1.47
C ASP A 8 9.80 -7.70 2.62
N TYR A 9 8.53 -7.69 2.21
CA TYR A 9 7.34 -8.08 2.98
C TYR A 9 6.57 -9.13 2.19
N TRP A 10 6.76 -10.41 2.54
CA TRP A 10 6.09 -11.54 1.90
C TRP A 10 5.85 -12.68 2.88
N ARG A 11 4.72 -13.36 2.74
CA ARG A 11 4.38 -14.51 3.58
C ARG A 11 3.86 -15.67 2.74
N VAL A 12 4.61 -16.77 2.78
CA VAL A 12 4.29 -18.15 2.41
C VAL A 12 3.93 -18.36 0.94
N SER A 13 2.88 -17.71 0.43
CA SER A 13 2.28 -18.01 -0.89
C SER A 13 3.32 -18.16 -1.98
N HIS A 14 3.18 -19.20 -2.82
CA HIS A 14 4.02 -19.56 -3.95
C HIS A 14 5.46 -19.97 -3.58
N TYR A 15 6.15 -19.17 -2.74
CA TYR A 15 7.58 -19.34 -2.46
C TYR A 15 7.88 -20.15 -1.19
N GLY A 16 6.94 -20.29 -0.27
CA GLY A 16 7.09 -21.04 0.99
C GLY A 16 7.90 -20.33 2.09
N PHE A 17 8.44 -19.13 1.85
CA PHE A 17 9.19 -18.36 2.84
C PHE A 17 8.37 -17.23 3.46
N THR A 18 8.88 -16.67 4.55
CA THR A 18 8.38 -15.45 5.18
C THR A 18 9.53 -14.47 5.34
N VAL A 19 9.37 -13.23 4.84
CA VAL A 19 10.30 -12.12 4.99
C VAL A 19 9.50 -10.90 5.48
N ASP A 20 10.07 -10.14 6.42
CA ASP A 20 9.40 -8.99 7.09
C ASP A 20 10.45 -7.98 7.57
N ASP A 21 11.35 -7.55 6.68
CA ASP A 21 12.56 -6.80 7.02
C ASP A 21 12.83 -5.56 6.15
N ALA A 22 11.92 -5.23 5.23
CA ALA A 22 12.07 -4.05 4.40
C ALA A 22 11.79 -2.73 5.18
N PRO A 23 12.31 -1.58 4.72
CA PRO A 23 12.05 -0.28 5.33
C PRO A 23 10.56 0.07 5.36
N PHE A 24 10.06 0.50 6.52
CA PHE A 24 8.72 1.02 6.71
C PHE A 24 8.72 2.22 7.66
N CYS A 25 8.45 3.40 7.13
CA CYS A 25 8.33 4.64 7.90
C CYS A 25 6.85 4.98 8.08
N TYR A 26 6.33 4.90 9.32
CA TYR A 26 4.90 4.98 9.59
C TYR A 26 4.53 5.80 10.82
N ALA A 27 3.24 6.14 10.90
CA ALA A 27 2.56 6.53 12.12
C ALA A 27 1.29 5.68 12.29
N THR A 28 0.74 5.64 13.52
CA THR A 28 -0.44 4.82 13.83
C THR A 28 -1.70 5.66 13.80
N TYR A 29 -2.72 5.15 13.09
CA TYR A 29 -4.02 5.81 12.94
C TYR A 29 -5.16 4.86 13.31
N GLY A 30 -6.16 5.38 14.02
CA GLY A 30 -7.42 4.69 14.30
C GLY A 30 -8.58 5.22 13.45
N GLY A 31 -9.69 4.47 13.40
CA GLY A 31 -10.91 4.90 12.72
C GLY A 31 -10.80 4.90 11.19
N GLU A 32 -11.65 5.72 10.57
CA GLU A 32 -11.71 5.86 9.12
C GLU A 32 -10.81 7.00 8.64
N PHE A 33 -10.09 6.78 7.55
CA PHE A 33 -9.16 7.75 7.00
C PHE A 33 -8.91 7.55 5.50
N GLU A 34 -8.38 8.59 4.88
CA GLU A 34 -7.73 8.57 3.57
C GLU A 34 -6.24 8.81 3.76
N ALA A 35 -5.40 7.92 3.25
CA ALA A 35 -3.97 8.09 3.18
C ALA A 35 -3.53 8.22 1.72
N LYS A 36 -2.59 9.13 1.43
CA LYS A 36 -2.15 9.41 0.07
C LYS A 36 -0.66 9.74 0.03
N VAL A 37 0.01 9.32 -1.05
CA VAL A 37 1.42 9.63 -1.32
C VAL A 37 1.71 9.62 -2.80
N LYS A 38 2.63 10.48 -3.25
CA LYS A 38 3.26 10.40 -4.57
C LYS A 38 4.56 9.63 -4.46
N VAL A 39 4.73 8.63 -5.31
CA VAL A 39 5.85 7.69 -5.28
C VAL A 39 6.64 7.77 -6.58
N THR A 40 7.96 7.81 -6.46
CA THR A 40 8.94 7.69 -7.55
C THR A 40 10.03 6.72 -7.10
N GLY A 41 10.57 5.91 -7.99
CA GLY A 41 11.67 5.01 -7.66
C GLY A 41 12.58 4.77 -8.85
N ASP A 42 13.87 4.60 -8.56
CA ASP A 42 14.89 4.17 -9.52
C ASP A 42 14.94 2.63 -9.57
N TYR A 43 13.80 2.03 -9.92
CA TYR A 43 13.62 0.58 -9.95
C TYR A 43 14.50 -0.06 -11.03
N LYS A 44 15.25 -1.09 -10.68
CA LYS A 44 16.28 -1.70 -11.55
C LYS A 44 16.13 -3.21 -11.68
N THR A 45 15.80 -3.84 -10.56
CA THR A 45 15.81 -5.30 -10.43
C THR A 45 14.40 -5.80 -10.20
N ARG A 46 14.14 -7.05 -10.58
CA ARG A 46 12.87 -7.72 -10.37
C ARG A 46 12.42 -7.60 -8.91
N PHE A 47 11.14 -7.25 -8.73
CA PHE A 47 10.48 -7.00 -7.47
C PHE A 47 10.91 -5.74 -6.71
N ASP A 48 11.80 -4.89 -7.24
CA ASP A 48 11.98 -3.55 -6.69
C ASP A 48 10.61 -2.86 -6.60
N GLN A 49 10.24 -2.40 -5.42
CA GLN A 49 8.91 -1.88 -5.16
C GLN A 49 8.91 -0.74 -4.15
N ALA A 50 8.00 0.20 -4.33
CA ALA A 50 7.79 1.30 -3.38
C ALA A 50 6.33 1.76 -3.40
N GLY A 51 5.82 2.16 -2.23
CA GLY A 51 4.44 2.60 -2.12
C GLY A 51 3.97 2.89 -0.71
N LEU A 52 2.67 2.72 -0.53
CA LEU A 52 1.96 2.88 0.73
C LEU A 52 1.73 1.50 1.37
N MET A 53 1.88 1.42 2.69
CA MET A 53 1.50 0.23 3.45
C MET A 53 0.58 0.59 4.62
N LEU A 54 -0.46 -0.23 4.79
CA LEU A 54 -1.34 -0.27 5.95
C LEU A 54 -1.08 -1.60 6.66
N ARG A 55 -0.63 -1.56 7.92
CA ARG A 55 -0.18 -2.76 8.63
C ARG A 55 -0.73 -2.79 10.06
N ILE A 56 -1.36 -3.89 10.43
CA ILE A 56 -1.75 -4.19 11.81
C ILE A 56 -0.59 -4.92 12.51
N ASP A 57 -0.09 -5.98 11.89
CA ASP A 57 1.02 -6.80 12.37
C ASP A 57 1.74 -7.51 11.21
N ALA A 58 2.67 -8.40 11.53
CA ALA A 58 3.45 -9.15 10.54
C ALA A 58 2.60 -10.08 9.66
N GLY A 59 1.42 -10.49 10.11
CA GLY A 59 0.50 -11.38 9.39
C GLY A 59 -0.66 -10.66 8.71
N ASN A 60 -0.84 -9.35 8.96
CA ASN A 60 -2.00 -8.60 8.51
C ASN A 60 -1.59 -7.23 8.00
N TYR A 61 -1.42 -7.10 6.68
CA TYR A 61 -1.07 -5.85 6.03
C TYR A 61 -1.54 -5.78 4.57
N ILE A 62 -1.63 -4.56 4.06
CA ILE A 62 -1.86 -4.26 2.65
C ILE A 62 -0.75 -3.33 2.21
N LYS A 63 0.01 -3.70 1.18
CA LYS A 63 0.99 -2.83 0.52
C LYS A 63 0.56 -2.57 -0.92
N ALA A 64 0.71 -1.33 -1.39
CA ALA A 64 0.34 -0.93 -2.73
C ALA A 64 1.27 0.15 -3.28
N GLY A 65 1.64 0.03 -4.54
CA GLY A 65 2.57 0.97 -5.17
C GLY A 65 2.98 0.57 -6.56
N VAL A 66 4.20 0.93 -6.91
CA VAL A 66 4.87 0.45 -8.12
C VAL A 66 5.73 -0.75 -7.79
N GLU A 67 5.73 -1.74 -8.66
CA GLU A 67 6.60 -2.91 -8.59
C GLU A 67 7.18 -3.20 -9.98
N PHE A 68 8.48 -3.40 -10.05
CA PHE A 68 9.18 -3.71 -11.29
C PHE A 68 9.28 -5.23 -11.46
N VAL A 69 8.59 -5.77 -12.45
CA VAL A 69 8.51 -7.22 -12.69
C VAL A 69 8.80 -7.51 -14.15
N ASP A 70 9.78 -8.39 -14.40
CA ASP A 70 10.14 -8.87 -15.73
C ASP A 70 10.36 -7.75 -16.77
N GLY A 71 11.06 -6.68 -16.34
CA GLY A 71 11.39 -5.54 -17.19
C GLY A 71 10.25 -4.53 -17.40
N LYS A 72 9.13 -4.68 -16.66
CA LYS A 72 7.96 -3.81 -16.77
C LYS A 72 7.59 -3.18 -15.44
N PHE A 73 7.12 -1.95 -15.50
CA PHE A 73 6.46 -1.30 -14.36
C PHE A 73 5.04 -1.85 -14.20
N ASN A 74 4.67 -2.14 -12.97
CA ASN A 74 3.33 -2.59 -12.64
C ASN A 74 2.80 -1.77 -11.46
N LEU A 75 1.52 -1.46 -11.47
CA LEU A 75 0.83 -1.05 -10.26
C LEU A 75 0.48 -2.32 -9.50
N SER A 76 0.97 -2.43 -8.28
CA SER A 76 0.92 -3.65 -7.48
C SER A 76 0.13 -3.44 -6.19
N THR A 77 -0.61 -4.46 -5.79
CA THR A 77 -1.21 -4.56 -4.47
C THR A 77 -0.98 -5.96 -3.91
N VAL A 78 -0.46 -6.03 -2.69
CA VAL A 78 -0.37 -7.28 -1.93
C VAL A 78 -1.24 -7.14 -0.68
N VAL A 79 -2.15 -8.09 -0.51
CA VAL A 79 -2.99 -8.23 0.68
C VAL A 79 -2.49 -9.46 1.45
N THR A 80 -2.15 -9.29 2.72
CA THR A 80 -1.65 -10.38 3.55
C THR A 80 -2.57 -10.61 4.74
N HIS A 81 -3.09 -11.83 4.84
CA HIS A 81 -3.81 -12.39 5.98
C HIS A 81 -3.26 -13.77 6.27
N GLY A 82 -2.15 -13.81 7.04
CA GLY A 82 -1.37 -15.03 7.24
C GLY A 82 -0.59 -15.48 6.02
N THR A 83 -1.13 -15.33 4.82
CA THR A 83 -0.49 -15.57 3.51
C THR A 83 -0.67 -14.36 2.61
N SER A 84 0.29 -14.11 1.72
CA SER A 84 0.26 -12.97 0.78
C SER A 84 -0.53 -13.31 -0.49
N ASP A 85 -1.39 -12.39 -0.89
CA ASP A 85 -2.20 -12.41 -2.11
C ASP A 85 -1.79 -11.21 -2.98
N TRP A 86 -1.26 -11.47 -4.16
CA TRP A 86 -0.63 -10.48 -5.03
C TRP A 86 -1.43 -10.24 -6.30
N SER A 87 -1.57 -8.97 -6.66
CA SER A 87 -2.18 -8.53 -7.93
C SER A 87 -1.37 -7.42 -8.57
N ILE A 88 -1.27 -7.45 -9.90
CA ILE A 88 -0.56 -6.43 -10.70
C ILE A 88 -1.42 -5.93 -11.85
N ILE A 89 -1.17 -4.68 -12.24
CA ILE A 89 -1.70 -4.03 -13.43
C ILE A 89 -0.49 -3.54 -14.23
N PRO A 90 -0.10 -4.25 -15.31
CA PRO A 90 1.03 -3.85 -16.12
C PRO A 90 0.83 -2.47 -16.74
N GLN A 91 1.91 -1.68 -16.81
CA GLN A 91 1.91 -0.37 -17.44
C GLN A 91 2.71 -0.41 -18.75
N ASP A 92 2.22 0.28 -19.75
CA ASP A 92 2.94 0.47 -21.00
C ASP A 92 3.96 1.61 -20.84
N GLY A 93 5.24 1.25 -20.91
CA GLY A 93 6.34 2.20 -20.78
C GLY A 93 6.74 2.55 -19.33
N ALA A 94 7.51 3.62 -19.19
CA ALA A 94 8.00 4.07 -17.90
C ALA A 94 6.91 4.74 -17.07
N VAL A 95 6.94 4.49 -15.77
CA VAL A 95 6.10 5.18 -14.78
C VAL A 95 6.98 6.19 -14.02
N PRO A 96 7.02 7.47 -14.42
CA PRO A 96 7.88 8.46 -13.82
C PRO A 96 7.50 8.78 -12.37
N PHE A 97 6.22 8.68 -12.05
CA PHE A 97 5.66 8.74 -10.70
C PHE A 97 4.24 8.18 -10.70
N VAL A 98 3.76 7.84 -9.52
CA VAL A 98 2.35 7.49 -9.29
C VAL A 98 1.88 8.05 -7.95
N TRP A 99 0.63 8.46 -7.89
CA TRP A 99 -0.08 8.70 -6.66
C TRP A 99 -0.79 7.43 -6.23
N ILE A 100 -0.53 7.00 -5.00
CA ILE A 100 -1.25 5.90 -4.35
C ILE A 100 -2.12 6.48 -3.26
N LYS A 101 -3.39 6.06 -3.24
CA LYS A 101 -4.36 6.46 -2.24
C LYS A 101 -5.04 5.23 -1.66
N ALA A 102 -5.11 5.18 -0.33
CA ALA A 102 -5.85 4.17 0.41
C ALA A 102 -6.98 4.84 1.20
N VAL A 103 -8.19 4.33 1.09
CA VAL A 103 -9.35 4.79 1.85
C VAL A 103 -9.82 3.65 2.73
N ARG A 104 -9.64 3.82 4.05
CA ARG A 104 -10.15 2.86 5.05
C ARG A 104 -11.53 3.27 5.52
N ARG A 105 -12.51 2.37 5.35
CA ARG A 105 -13.86 2.50 5.89
C ARG A 105 -14.32 1.20 6.49
N LEU A 106 -14.62 1.22 7.79
CA LEU A 106 -14.98 0.02 8.55
C LEU A 106 -13.87 -1.04 8.41
N ASP A 107 -14.19 -2.19 7.87
CA ASP A 107 -13.31 -3.33 7.59
C ASP A 107 -12.84 -3.41 6.13
N ALA A 108 -13.09 -2.36 5.33
CA ALA A 108 -12.64 -2.29 3.94
C ALA A 108 -11.55 -1.24 3.74
N VAL A 109 -10.59 -1.57 2.91
CA VAL A 109 -9.57 -0.65 2.38
C VAL A 109 -9.65 -0.65 0.87
N GLU A 110 -10.06 0.48 0.31
CA GLU A 110 -10.05 0.71 -1.12
C GLU A 110 -8.71 1.34 -1.52
N ILE A 111 -8.01 0.72 -2.48
CA ILE A 111 -6.74 1.20 -3.00
C ILE A 111 -6.95 1.77 -4.39
N PHE A 112 -6.41 2.96 -4.60
CA PHE A 112 -6.49 3.68 -5.88
C PHE A 112 -5.11 4.13 -6.32
N TYR A 113 -4.95 4.34 -7.63
CA TYR A 113 -3.82 5.05 -8.23
C TYR A 113 -4.26 6.22 -9.07
N SER A 114 -3.35 7.16 -9.30
CA SER A 114 -3.52 8.28 -10.23
C SER A 114 -2.17 8.73 -10.78
N PHE A 115 -2.15 9.25 -12.00
CA PHE A 115 -0.97 9.87 -12.61
C PHE A 115 -1.01 11.41 -12.59
N ASP A 116 -2.08 12.01 -12.07
CA ASP A 116 -2.27 13.47 -12.07
C ASP A 116 -2.80 14.04 -10.73
N ASP A 117 -3.01 13.19 -9.72
CA ASP A 117 -3.64 13.51 -8.42
C ASP A 117 -5.10 14.02 -8.52
N LYS A 118 -5.76 13.77 -9.63
CA LYS A 118 -7.14 14.20 -9.88
C LYS A 118 -8.06 13.04 -10.17
N GLU A 119 -7.73 12.27 -11.22
CA GLU A 119 -8.48 11.11 -11.62
C GLU A 119 -7.88 9.86 -10.98
N TYR A 120 -8.66 9.20 -10.12
CA TYR A 120 -8.26 8.01 -9.38
C TYR A 120 -9.00 6.78 -9.88
N VAL A 121 -8.23 5.75 -10.18
CA VAL A 121 -8.73 4.44 -10.62
C VAL A 121 -8.54 3.44 -9.49
N MET A 122 -9.58 2.68 -9.15
CA MET A 122 -9.51 1.64 -8.14
C MET A 122 -8.66 0.46 -8.63
N MET A 123 -7.68 0.04 -7.82
CA MET A 123 -6.86 -1.15 -8.03
C MET A 123 -7.39 -2.36 -7.27
N ARG A 124 -7.84 -2.13 -6.05
CA ARG A 124 -8.24 -3.19 -5.13
C ARG A 124 -9.25 -2.67 -4.10
N ASN A 125 -10.22 -3.51 -3.75
CA ASN A 125 -10.94 -3.41 -2.49
C ASN A 125 -10.55 -4.65 -1.66
N ALA A 126 -10.02 -4.44 -0.46
CA ALA A 126 -9.52 -5.49 0.41
C ALA A 126 -10.13 -5.37 1.80
N TRP A 127 -10.31 -6.52 2.45
CA TRP A 127 -10.65 -6.55 3.86
C TRP A 127 -9.42 -6.26 4.72
N LEU A 128 -9.60 -5.47 5.78
CA LEU A 128 -8.64 -5.30 6.88
C LEU A 128 -9.43 -5.12 8.17
N GLN A 129 -9.05 -5.84 9.22
CA GLN A 129 -9.78 -5.85 10.49
C GLN A 129 -10.14 -4.44 10.96
N ASP A 130 -11.43 -4.23 11.27
CA ASP A 130 -11.91 -2.97 11.81
C ASP A 130 -11.56 -2.78 13.30
N ASN A 131 -11.87 -1.58 13.85
CA ASN A 131 -11.66 -1.22 15.26
C ASN A 131 -10.25 -1.45 15.81
N THR A 132 -9.27 -1.65 14.93
CA THR A 132 -7.86 -1.84 15.27
C THR A 132 -7.06 -0.67 14.74
N PRO A 133 -6.18 -0.05 15.53
CA PRO A 133 -5.24 0.93 15.02
C PRO A 133 -4.31 0.31 13.97
N VAL A 134 -3.98 1.08 12.95
CA VAL A 134 -3.19 0.63 11.80
C VAL A 134 -1.96 1.52 11.66
N MET A 135 -0.80 0.91 11.49
CA MET A 135 0.40 1.58 11.02
C MET A 135 0.20 1.94 9.55
N VAL A 136 0.27 3.22 9.23
CA VAL A 136 0.12 3.75 7.87
C VAL A 136 1.37 4.52 7.50
N GLY A 137 1.97 4.17 6.37
CA GLY A 137 3.22 4.83 5.99
C GLY A 137 3.81 4.37 4.67
N LEU A 138 5.07 4.73 4.52
CA LEU A 138 5.86 4.61 3.32
C LEU A 138 6.72 3.35 3.39
N MET A 139 6.59 2.47 2.41
CA MET A 139 7.39 1.26 2.33
C MET A 139 8.11 1.17 0.99
N ALA A 140 9.26 0.51 0.99
CA ALA A 140 9.96 0.09 -0.21
C ALA A 140 10.75 -1.18 0.05
N ALA A 141 10.94 -2.00 -0.99
CA ALA A 141 11.64 -3.27 -0.89
C ALA A 141 12.41 -3.59 -2.17
N SER A 142 13.50 -4.33 -2.05
CA SER A 142 14.35 -4.80 -3.16
C SER A 142 14.71 -6.27 -2.93
N PRO A 143 13.77 -7.21 -3.18
CA PRO A 143 13.96 -8.62 -2.86
C PRO A 143 15.13 -9.28 -3.59
N ASP A 144 15.21 -9.10 -4.90
CA ASP A 144 16.23 -9.72 -5.76
C ASP A 144 17.40 -8.74 -6.06
N GLY A 145 17.28 -7.47 -5.69
CA GLY A 145 18.19 -6.41 -6.08
C GLY A 145 19.21 -6.02 -5.01
N GLU A 146 20.17 -5.19 -5.45
CA GLU A 146 21.18 -4.56 -4.59
C GLU A 146 20.68 -3.26 -3.95
N GLY A 147 19.36 -3.04 -3.99
CA GLY A 147 18.73 -1.82 -3.48
C GLY A 147 18.62 -0.72 -4.54
N PHE A 148 17.86 0.30 -4.20
CA PHE A 148 17.60 1.45 -5.06
C PHE A 148 17.20 2.68 -4.25
N GLU A 149 16.99 3.82 -4.92
CA GLU A 149 16.44 5.01 -4.27
C GLU A 149 14.95 5.15 -4.55
N ALA A 150 14.13 5.17 -3.49
CA ALA A 150 12.71 5.51 -3.54
C ALA A 150 12.47 6.92 -2.98
N LYS A 151 11.68 7.72 -3.69
CA LYS A 151 11.28 9.07 -3.30
C LYS A 151 9.78 9.12 -3.03
N PHE A 152 9.42 9.72 -1.91
CA PHE A 152 8.05 9.93 -1.48
C PHE A 152 7.77 11.42 -1.28
N GLU A 153 6.69 11.91 -1.86
CA GLU A 153 6.29 13.31 -1.80
C GLU A 153 4.82 13.41 -1.40
N ASN A 154 4.46 14.48 -0.70
CA ASN A 154 3.08 14.81 -0.34
C ASN A 154 2.33 13.70 0.41
N PHE A 155 3.03 12.94 1.26
CA PHE A 155 2.37 11.99 2.15
C PHE A 155 1.41 12.71 3.08
N SER A 156 0.18 12.23 3.16
CA SER A 156 -0.83 12.78 4.05
C SER A 156 -1.79 11.69 4.51
N VAL A 157 -2.30 11.85 5.74
CA VAL A 157 -3.41 11.06 6.27
C VAL A 157 -4.49 12.02 6.77
N LYS A 158 -5.71 11.84 6.26
CA LYS A 158 -6.87 12.65 6.59
C LYS A 158 -7.94 11.77 7.22
N HIS A 159 -8.39 12.12 8.42
CA HIS A 159 -9.54 11.45 9.04
C HIS A 159 -10.83 11.70 8.25
N LEU A 160 -11.63 10.66 8.16
CA LEU A 160 -12.94 10.68 7.54
C LEU A 160 -14.03 10.57 8.61
N PRO A 161 -15.26 11.06 8.34
CA PRO A 161 -16.39 10.83 9.23
C PRO A 161 -16.69 9.34 9.41
N ASP A 162 -16.94 8.93 10.65
CA ASP A 162 -17.34 7.57 11.00
C ASP A 162 -18.70 7.22 10.36
N MET A 163 -18.71 6.29 9.43
CA MET A 163 -19.92 5.87 8.72
C MET A 163 -20.96 5.22 9.64
N ARG A 164 -20.53 4.42 10.62
CA ARG A 164 -21.43 3.77 11.59
C ARG A 164 -22.17 4.81 12.40
N ARG A 165 -21.45 5.82 12.88
CA ARG A 165 -22.02 6.94 13.61
C ARG A 165 -23.01 7.74 12.75
N MET A 166 -22.65 8.00 11.51
CA MET A 166 -23.53 8.71 10.57
C MET A 166 -24.81 7.91 10.27
N GLU A 167 -24.71 6.60 10.07
CA GLU A 167 -25.86 5.75 9.86
C GLU A 167 -26.75 5.67 11.10
N TRP A 168 -26.15 5.55 12.29
CA TRP A 168 -26.87 5.57 13.55
C TRP A 168 -27.63 6.89 13.73
N LEU A 169 -26.98 8.02 13.47
CA LEU A 169 -27.61 9.35 13.54
C LEU A 169 -28.78 9.48 12.56
N LYS A 170 -28.65 8.96 11.34
CA LYS A 170 -29.75 8.97 10.35
C LYS A 170 -30.96 8.14 10.81
N ARG A 171 -30.73 6.97 11.41
CA ARG A 171 -31.79 6.07 11.89
C ARG A 171 -32.53 6.59 13.11
N ASN A 172 -31.91 7.49 13.89
CA ASN A 172 -32.47 8.02 15.14
C ASN A 172 -32.80 9.53 15.05
N ALA A 173 -32.87 10.09 13.86
CA ALA A 173 -33.23 11.49 13.60
C ALA A 173 -34.76 11.66 13.36
N GLU A 174 -35.55 10.58 13.38
CA GLU A 174 -37.01 10.55 13.33
C GLU A 174 -37.58 10.32 14.74
#